data_757214c70bd315b487620bbd580be873
#
_entry.id   757214c70bd315b487620bbd580be873
#
_cell.length_a   1.000
_cell.length_b   1.000
_cell.length_c   1.000
_cell.angle_alpha   90.00
_cell.angle_beta   90.00
_cell.angle_gamma   90.00
#
_symmetry.space_group_name_H-M   'P 1'
#
loop_
_entity.id
_entity.type
_entity.pdbx_description
1 polymer ?
#
loop_
_entity_poly.entity_id
_entity_poly.type
_entity_poly.pdbx_seq_one_letter_code
_entity_poly.pdbx_strand_id
1 'polypeptide(L)'
;MDKVKIIEAKESLLADNDRDADRLREEMKQQGTYYVNLMSSPGSGKTSSLKQIIARMKDRFRIGVMEADIDSDVDARTIAASGVDAIQIHTGGMCHLDADMSRQGLSAIGSEKLDLVFLENVGNLVCPAEFDTGADLNVVILSVPEGDDKPLKYPLMFEKADAVLINKIDAMECFDFSLDQVKANIHLRKPSVPVFPVSAAAGEGFEAFCSWLSGQIQKQKEGTRQS
;
A
#
# COMPACT_ATOMS: atom_id res chain seq x y z
N MET A 1 -36.25 4.92 34.71
CA MET A 1 -35.01 4.21 34.34
C MET A 1 -34.48 4.85 33.08
N ASP A 2 -33.52 5.73 33.25
CA ASP A 2 -32.86 6.37 32.10
C ASP A 2 -32.07 5.30 31.31
N LYS A 3 -32.47 5.07 30.06
CA LYS A 3 -31.75 4.19 29.17
C LYS A 3 -30.49 4.94 28.73
N VAL A 4 -29.34 4.55 29.27
CA VAL A 4 -28.04 5.02 28.75
C VAL A 4 -27.92 4.50 27.33
N LYS A 5 -27.81 5.41 26.35
CA LYS A 5 -27.57 5.07 24.95
C LYS A 5 -26.05 5.03 24.76
N ILE A 6 -25.53 3.81 24.53
CA ILE A 6 -24.11 3.62 24.17
C ILE A 6 -24.02 3.88 22.66
N ILE A 7 -23.09 4.74 22.26
CA ILE A 7 -22.79 5.03 20.86
C ILE A 7 -21.35 4.58 20.62
N GLU A 8 -21.17 3.63 19.72
CA GLU A 8 -19.85 3.19 19.26
C GLU A 8 -19.38 4.12 18.14
N ALA A 9 -18.79 5.27 18.52
CA ALA A 9 -18.38 6.31 17.58
C ALA A 9 -17.35 5.82 16.55
N LYS A 10 -16.48 4.86 16.93
CA LYS A 10 -15.48 4.27 16.01
C LYS A 10 -16.13 3.49 14.87
N GLU A 11 -17.16 2.69 15.13
CA GLU A 11 -17.87 1.91 14.10
C GLU A 11 -18.56 2.83 13.08
N SER A 12 -19.18 3.91 13.54
CA SER A 12 -19.81 4.89 12.65
C SER A 12 -18.78 5.58 11.75
N LEU A 13 -17.63 5.97 12.30
CA LEU A 13 -16.54 6.62 11.55
C LEU A 13 -15.97 5.71 10.48
N LEU A 14 -15.71 4.43 10.80
CA LEU A 14 -15.19 3.46 9.85
C LEU A 14 -16.20 3.17 8.74
N ALA A 15 -17.50 3.03 9.06
CA ALA A 15 -18.54 2.79 8.07
C ALA A 15 -18.74 3.98 7.11
N ASP A 16 -18.53 5.21 7.56
CA ASP A 16 -18.57 6.40 6.71
C ASP A 16 -17.35 6.41 5.77
N ASN A 17 -16.17 6.15 6.32
CA ASN A 17 -14.95 6.04 5.53
C ASN A 17 -15.03 4.93 4.47
N ASP A 18 -15.55 3.75 4.81
CA ASP A 18 -15.68 2.63 3.87
C ASP A 18 -16.56 2.99 2.66
N ARG A 19 -17.67 3.72 2.89
CA ARG A 19 -18.52 4.22 1.80
C ARG A 19 -17.81 5.23 0.90
N ASP A 20 -17.00 6.10 1.49
CA ASP A 20 -16.21 7.09 0.74
C ASP A 20 -15.05 6.43 -0.02
N ALA A 21 -14.44 5.39 0.55
CA ALA A 21 -13.44 4.56 -0.09
C ALA A 21 -13.99 3.82 -1.32
N ASP A 22 -15.19 3.24 -1.21
CA ASP A 22 -15.84 2.56 -2.33
C ASP A 22 -16.15 3.54 -3.48
N ARG A 23 -16.61 4.75 -3.16
CA ARG A 23 -16.84 5.80 -4.17
C ARG A 23 -15.54 6.22 -4.84
N LEU A 24 -14.48 6.41 -4.06
CA LEU A 24 -13.17 6.80 -4.58
C LEU A 24 -12.61 5.72 -5.52
N ARG A 25 -12.74 4.45 -5.16
CA ARG A 25 -12.32 3.31 -5.97
C ARG A 25 -13.04 3.29 -7.33
N GLU A 26 -14.35 3.54 -7.32
CA GLU A 26 -15.13 3.62 -8.54
C GLU A 26 -14.73 4.84 -9.41
N GLU A 27 -14.44 5.99 -8.80
CA GLU A 27 -13.93 7.18 -9.51
C GLU A 27 -12.59 6.90 -10.19
N MET A 28 -11.64 6.26 -9.48
CA MET A 28 -10.33 5.89 -10.05
C MET A 28 -10.49 4.92 -11.22
N LYS A 29 -11.36 3.94 -11.08
CA LYS A 29 -11.67 2.99 -12.15
C LYS A 29 -12.25 3.68 -13.39
N GLN A 30 -13.16 4.63 -13.22
CA GLN A 30 -13.74 5.41 -14.33
C GLN A 30 -12.70 6.30 -15.01
N GLN A 31 -11.75 6.86 -14.28
CA GLN A 31 -10.61 7.62 -14.81
C GLN A 31 -9.60 6.73 -15.54
N GLY A 32 -9.60 5.43 -15.27
CA GLY A 32 -8.62 4.47 -15.81
C GLY A 32 -7.28 4.51 -15.07
N THR A 33 -7.25 5.07 -13.86
CA THR A 33 -6.09 5.14 -12.96
C THR A 33 -6.14 3.98 -11.98
N TYR A 34 -5.05 3.22 -11.88
CA TYR A 34 -4.91 2.15 -10.88
C TYR A 34 -4.27 2.70 -9.62
N TYR A 35 -4.92 2.55 -8.49
CA TYR A 35 -4.46 3.13 -7.22
C TYR A 35 -3.99 2.03 -6.25
N VAL A 36 -2.73 2.13 -5.80
CA VAL A 36 -2.06 1.14 -4.94
C VAL A 36 -1.64 1.77 -3.62
N ASN A 37 -2.07 1.18 -2.52
CA ASN A 37 -1.68 1.57 -1.17
C ASN A 37 -0.54 0.66 -0.66
N LEU A 38 0.62 1.24 -0.31
CA LEU A 38 1.77 0.55 0.28
C LEU A 38 1.77 0.72 1.79
N MET A 39 1.63 -0.37 2.51
CA MET A 39 1.56 -0.39 3.97
C MET A 39 2.72 -1.16 4.57
N SER A 40 3.24 -0.71 5.70
CA SER A 40 4.31 -1.42 6.44
C SER A 40 4.57 -0.81 7.80
N SER A 41 5.45 -1.43 8.58
CA SER A 41 6.11 -0.77 9.70
C SER A 41 7.15 0.26 9.25
N PRO A 42 7.56 1.19 10.12
CA PRO A 42 8.69 2.07 9.86
C PRO A 42 9.96 1.27 9.59
N GLY A 43 10.78 1.73 8.64
CA GLY A 43 12.07 1.10 8.34
C GLY A 43 12.02 -0.22 7.57
N SER A 44 10.85 -0.70 7.13
CA SER A 44 10.72 -1.92 6.30
C SER A 44 11.29 -1.77 4.89
N GLY A 45 11.51 -0.52 4.42
CA GLY A 45 12.05 -0.19 3.11
C GLY A 45 10.99 0.09 2.06
N LYS A 46 9.85 0.75 2.44
CA LYS A 46 8.80 1.19 1.50
C LYS A 46 9.36 2.03 0.37
N THR A 47 9.96 3.17 0.67
CA THR A 47 10.53 4.11 -0.29
C THR A 47 11.56 3.43 -1.20
N SER A 48 12.45 2.60 -0.64
CA SER A 48 13.44 1.85 -1.42
C SER A 48 12.80 0.84 -2.36
N SER A 49 11.76 0.12 -1.91
CA SER A 49 10.99 -0.82 -2.73
C SER A 49 10.24 -0.08 -3.83
N LEU A 50 9.61 1.05 -3.52
CA LEU A 50 8.89 1.87 -4.47
C LEU A 50 9.81 2.37 -5.59
N LYS A 51 11.03 2.80 -5.28
CA LYS A 51 12.05 3.16 -6.29
C LYS A 51 12.38 2.00 -7.23
N GLN A 52 12.49 0.78 -6.72
CA GLN A 52 12.72 -0.41 -7.55
C GLN A 52 11.53 -0.72 -8.48
N ILE A 53 10.32 -0.51 -7.98
CA ILE A 53 9.08 -0.68 -8.76
C ILE A 53 9.00 0.39 -9.85
N ILE A 54 9.20 1.66 -9.51
CA ILE A 54 9.18 2.80 -10.45
C ILE A 54 10.20 2.57 -11.58
N ALA A 55 11.43 2.22 -11.24
CA ALA A 55 12.49 2.00 -12.23
C ALA A 55 12.12 0.96 -13.29
N ARG A 56 11.28 -0.03 -12.95
CA ARG A 56 10.85 -1.11 -13.85
C ARG A 56 9.55 -0.84 -14.60
N MET A 57 8.75 0.11 -14.10
CA MET A 57 7.39 0.32 -14.63
C MET A 57 7.20 1.67 -15.32
N LYS A 58 8.02 2.69 -15.06
CA LYS A 58 7.83 4.07 -15.55
C LYS A 58 7.87 4.20 -17.09
N ASP A 59 8.54 3.31 -17.80
CA ASP A 59 8.58 3.33 -19.26
C ASP A 59 7.27 2.79 -19.89
N ARG A 60 6.42 2.15 -19.08
CA ARG A 60 5.15 1.54 -19.54
C ARG A 60 3.92 2.25 -18.99
N PHE A 61 4.04 2.91 -17.85
CA PHE A 61 2.94 3.55 -17.13
C PHE A 61 3.36 4.96 -16.70
N ARG A 62 2.44 5.92 -16.84
CA ARG A 62 2.54 7.23 -16.23
C ARG A 62 2.27 7.07 -14.74
N ILE A 63 3.30 7.21 -13.92
CA ILE A 63 3.26 6.92 -12.50
C ILE A 63 3.26 8.22 -11.69
N GLY A 64 2.41 8.30 -10.69
CA GLY A 64 2.45 9.30 -9.63
C GLY A 64 2.60 8.65 -8.26
N VAL A 65 3.16 9.38 -7.32
CA VAL A 65 3.36 8.92 -5.95
C VAL A 65 2.87 9.95 -4.94
N MET A 66 2.10 9.49 -3.99
CA MET A 66 1.66 10.24 -2.82
C MET A 66 2.42 9.69 -1.61
N GLU A 67 3.23 10.53 -0.98
CA GLU A 67 3.96 10.20 0.25
C GLU A 67 3.20 10.71 1.45
N ALA A 68 2.84 9.82 2.36
CA ALA A 68 2.17 10.16 3.61
C ALA A 68 3.15 10.10 4.78
N ASP A 69 3.45 11.24 5.35
CA ASP A 69 4.29 11.34 6.55
C ASP A 69 3.70 12.35 7.53
N ILE A 70 4.16 12.27 8.78
CA ILE A 70 3.69 13.17 9.85
C ILE A 70 4.20 14.59 9.60
N ASP A 71 5.47 14.76 9.20
CA ASP A 71 6.12 16.09 9.06
C ASP A 71 7.35 16.13 8.12
N SER A 72 7.69 15.06 7.38
CA SER A 72 8.89 14.98 6.55
C SER A 72 8.55 15.00 5.06
N ASP A 73 9.36 15.70 4.24
CA ASP A 73 9.27 15.71 2.77
C ASP A 73 10.45 14.99 2.09
N VAL A 74 11.30 14.32 2.87
CA VAL A 74 12.54 13.68 2.37
C VAL A 74 12.22 12.55 1.40
N ASP A 75 11.22 11.73 1.69
CA ASP A 75 10.84 10.60 0.85
C ASP A 75 10.20 11.06 -0.45
N ALA A 76 9.31 12.06 -0.42
CA ALA A 76 8.73 12.65 -1.62
C ALA A 76 9.81 13.23 -2.57
N ARG A 77 10.81 13.93 -2.04
CA ARG A 77 11.94 14.44 -2.83
C ARG A 77 12.78 13.31 -3.42
N THR A 78 12.98 12.25 -2.64
CA THR A 78 13.73 11.05 -3.07
C THR A 78 13.01 10.34 -4.22
N ILE A 79 11.68 10.26 -4.17
CA ILE A 79 10.85 9.67 -5.23
C ILE A 79 10.82 10.57 -6.48
N ALA A 80 10.65 11.88 -6.32
CA ALA A 80 10.66 12.83 -7.43
C ALA A 80 11.97 12.76 -8.24
N ALA A 81 13.11 12.51 -7.57
CA ALA A 81 14.39 12.28 -8.24
C ALA A 81 14.41 11.02 -9.13
N SER A 82 13.44 10.11 -9.01
CA SER A 82 13.27 8.94 -9.90
C SER A 82 12.58 9.28 -11.22
N GLY A 83 12.16 10.55 -11.41
CA GLY A 83 11.56 11.07 -12.66
C GLY A 83 10.07 10.77 -12.80
N VAL A 84 9.34 10.69 -11.69
CA VAL A 84 7.88 10.60 -11.63
C VAL A 84 7.31 11.75 -10.81
N ASP A 85 6.02 12.05 -11.02
CA ASP A 85 5.32 13.04 -10.21
C ASP A 85 5.19 12.53 -8.77
N ALA A 86 5.55 13.38 -7.81
CA ALA A 86 5.45 13.05 -6.39
C ALA A 86 4.87 14.23 -5.60
N ILE A 87 3.99 13.93 -4.66
CA ILE A 87 3.47 14.90 -3.69
C ILE A 87 3.63 14.38 -2.27
N GLN A 88 3.72 15.32 -1.33
CA GLN A 88 3.72 15.03 0.10
C GLN A 88 2.34 15.32 0.67
N ILE A 89 1.80 14.39 1.46
CA ILE A 89 0.60 14.57 2.27
C ILE A 89 1.02 14.63 3.73
N HIS A 90 0.86 15.79 4.35
CA HIS A 90 1.04 15.94 5.80
C HIS A 90 -0.22 15.50 6.52
N THR A 91 -0.11 14.46 7.34
CA THR A 91 -1.27 13.87 8.04
C THR A 91 -1.70 14.67 9.27
N GLY A 92 -0.96 15.73 9.63
CA GLY A 92 -1.28 16.55 10.82
C GLY A 92 -1.20 15.77 12.14
N GLY A 93 -0.35 14.74 12.20
CA GLY A 93 -0.15 13.90 13.37
C GLY A 93 -1.00 12.62 13.39
N MET A 94 -1.82 12.38 12.37
CA MET A 94 -2.51 11.10 12.22
C MET A 94 -1.57 10.01 11.73
N CYS A 95 -1.78 8.79 12.22
CA CYS A 95 -0.95 7.62 11.92
C CYS A 95 -1.46 6.80 10.71
N HIS A 96 -2.38 7.34 9.90
CA HIS A 96 -2.98 6.72 8.72
C HIS A 96 -3.54 7.81 7.79
N LEU A 97 -3.85 7.43 6.56
CA LEU A 97 -4.75 8.16 5.67
C LEU A 97 -6.10 7.46 5.62
N ASP A 98 -7.16 8.26 5.48
CA ASP A 98 -8.51 7.81 5.13
C ASP A 98 -8.83 8.07 3.64
N ALA A 99 -10.06 7.77 3.24
CA ALA A 99 -10.50 7.95 1.85
C ALA A 99 -10.56 9.42 1.43
N ASP A 100 -10.92 10.34 2.33
CA ASP A 100 -11.01 11.77 2.00
C ASP A 100 -9.63 12.38 1.80
N MET A 101 -8.67 12.08 2.68
CA MET A 101 -7.27 12.49 2.53
C MET A 101 -6.65 11.92 1.26
N SER A 102 -6.95 10.66 0.94
CA SER A 102 -6.52 10.02 -0.31
C SER A 102 -7.09 10.72 -1.53
N ARG A 103 -8.38 11.08 -1.53
CA ARG A 103 -9.03 11.84 -2.59
C ARG A 103 -8.39 13.20 -2.81
N GLN A 104 -8.08 13.92 -1.74
CA GLN A 104 -7.39 15.21 -1.82
C GLN A 104 -6.00 15.06 -2.46
N GLY A 105 -5.24 14.04 -2.06
CA GLY A 105 -3.93 13.73 -2.65
C GLY A 105 -4.03 13.36 -4.13
N LEU A 106 -4.95 12.47 -4.51
CA LEU A 106 -5.18 12.07 -5.90
C LEU A 106 -5.58 13.25 -6.79
N SER A 107 -6.42 14.16 -6.28
CA SER A 107 -6.77 15.39 -6.98
C SER A 107 -5.56 16.32 -7.15
N ALA A 108 -4.76 16.48 -6.10
CA ALA A 108 -3.58 17.35 -6.12
C ALA A 108 -2.49 16.88 -7.09
N ILE A 109 -2.30 15.56 -7.23
CA ILE A 109 -1.32 14.98 -8.18
C ILE A 109 -1.84 14.94 -9.61
N GLY A 110 -3.12 15.19 -9.85
CA GLY A 110 -3.74 15.10 -11.18
C GLY A 110 -3.86 13.66 -11.67
N SER A 111 -4.43 12.80 -10.83
CA SER A 111 -4.52 11.35 -11.06
C SER A 111 -5.18 10.98 -12.38
N GLU A 112 -6.07 11.82 -12.91
CA GLU A 112 -6.75 11.63 -14.22
C GLU A 112 -5.80 11.56 -15.42
N LYS A 113 -4.55 11.99 -15.26
CA LYS A 113 -3.49 11.93 -16.30
C LYS A 113 -2.54 10.76 -16.12
N LEU A 114 -2.72 9.99 -15.05
CA LEU A 114 -1.81 8.92 -14.65
C LEU A 114 -2.44 7.54 -14.90
N ASP A 115 -1.62 6.55 -15.17
CA ASP A 115 -2.05 5.16 -15.32
C ASP A 115 -2.00 4.40 -13.99
N LEU A 116 -1.11 4.85 -13.08
CA LEU A 116 -0.81 4.19 -11.82
C LEU A 116 -0.42 5.22 -10.77
N VAL A 117 -1.08 5.19 -9.63
CA VAL A 117 -0.71 6.02 -8.46
C VAL A 117 -0.39 5.10 -7.29
N PHE A 118 0.74 5.35 -6.65
CA PHE A 118 1.10 4.75 -5.38
C PHE A 118 0.84 5.72 -4.24
N LEU A 119 0.27 5.23 -3.16
CA LEU A 119 0.32 5.84 -1.85
C LEU A 119 1.38 5.10 -1.02
N GLU A 120 2.46 5.77 -0.64
CA GLU A 120 3.30 5.31 0.46
C GLU A 120 2.66 5.76 1.77
N ASN A 121 1.96 4.85 2.44
CA ASN A 121 1.22 5.15 3.67
C ASN A 121 2.17 5.32 4.86
N VAL A 122 1.69 5.97 5.92
CA VAL A 122 2.43 6.13 7.17
C VAL A 122 2.92 4.78 7.68
N GLY A 123 4.16 4.73 8.17
CA GLY A 123 4.75 3.52 8.74
C GLY A 123 4.04 3.10 10.03
N ASN A 124 3.05 2.22 9.91
CA ASN A 124 2.25 1.68 11.00
C ASN A 124 1.57 0.37 10.56
N LEU A 125 1.50 -0.63 11.45
CA LEU A 125 0.86 -1.94 11.16
C LEU A 125 -0.57 -2.07 11.70
N VAL A 126 -1.12 -1.04 12.34
CA VAL A 126 -2.45 -1.06 12.96
C VAL A 126 -3.41 -0.13 12.23
N CYS A 127 -3.20 1.19 12.36
CA CYS A 127 -4.13 2.17 11.83
C CYS A 127 -4.36 2.08 10.31
N PRO A 128 -3.33 1.92 9.45
CA PRO A 128 -3.54 1.80 8.00
C PRO A 128 -4.32 0.54 7.58
N ALA A 129 -4.40 -0.47 8.44
CA ALA A 129 -5.22 -1.65 8.18
C ALA A 129 -6.70 -1.46 8.54
N GLU A 130 -7.02 -0.51 9.43
CA GLU A 130 -8.39 -0.21 9.85
C GLU A 130 -9.10 0.76 8.89
N PHE A 131 -8.35 1.68 8.26
CA PHE A 131 -8.92 2.72 7.39
C PHE A 131 -8.67 2.39 5.91
N ASP A 132 -9.76 2.18 5.18
CA ASP A 132 -9.71 1.98 3.73
C ASP A 132 -9.40 3.32 3.04
N THR A 133 -8.35 3.34 2.23
CA THR A 133 -7.92 4.53 1.48
C THR A 133 -8.60 4.67 0.11
N GLY A 134 -9.49 3.74 -0.27
CA GLY A 134 -10.08 3.66 -1.59
C GLY A 134 -9.14 3.10 -2.67
N ALA A 135 -8.03 2.49 -2.28
CA ALA A 135 -7.10 1.87 -3.23
C ALA A 135 -7.71 0.62 -3.88
N ASP A 136 -7.32 0.36 -5.14
CA ASP A 136 -7.65 -0.88 -5.86
C ASP A 136 -6.88 -2.07 -5.29
N LEU A 137 -5.71 -1.81 -4.69
CA LEU A 137 -4.79 -2.83 -4.20
C LEU A 137 -4.04 -2.36 -2.95
N ASN A 138 -4.01 -3.22 -1.93
CA ASN A 138 -3.22 -3.04 -0.73
C ASN A 138 -1.99 -3.96 -0.75
N VAL A 139 -0.80 -3.38 -0.78
CA VAL A 139 0.47 -4.11 -0.74
C VAL A 139 1.13 -3.92 0.61
N VAL A 140 1.38 -5.02 1.32
CA VAL A 140 2.10 -5.00 2.60
C VAL A 140 3.56 -5.31 2.37
N ILE A 141 4.45 -4.50 2.94
CA ILE A 141 5.89 -4.74 2.93
C ILE A 141 6.33 -5.13 4.34
N LEU A 142 6.82 -6.34 4.48
CA LEU A 142 7.44 -6.88 5.69
C LEU A 142 8.93 -7.08 5.42
N SER A 143 9.81 -6.67 6.31
CA SER A 143 11.25 -6.91 6.16
C SER A 143 11.76 -8.02 7.06
N VAL A 144 12.79 -8.74 6.61
CA VAL A 144 13.44 -9.83 7.34
C VAL A 144 13.76 -9.48 8.81
N PRO A 145 14.35 -8.30 9.14
CA PRO A 145 14.65 -7.94 10.53
C PRO A 145 13.43 -7.82 11.46
N GLU A 146 12.22 -7.74 10.91
CA GLU A 146 10.99 -7.61 11.70
C GLU A 146 10.50 -8.95 12.27
N GLY A 147 10.99 -10.06 11.75
CA GLY A 147 10.63 -11.42 12.16
C GLY A 147 9.48 -12.03 11.36
N ASP A 148 9.50 -13.36 11.26
CA ASP A 148 8.52 -14.14 10.49
C ASP A 148 7.18 -14.34 11.22
N ASP A 149 7.10 -13.93 12.49
CA ASP A 149 5.90 -13.99 13.33
C ASP A 149 4.99 -12.75 13.24
N LYS A 150 5.41 -11.70 12.51
CA LYS A 150 4.61 -10.46 12.33
C LYS A 150 3.17 -10.71 11.85
N PRO A 151 2.90 -11.64 10.90
CA PRO A 151 1.53 -11.91 10.48
C PRO A 151 0.64 -12.46 11.61
N LEU A 152 1.23 -13.08 12.62
CA LEU A 152 0.50 -13.57 13.80
C LEU A 152 0.20 -12.44 14.79
N LYS A 153 1.10 -11.46 14.91
CA LYS A 153 0.98 -10.32 15.83
C LYS A 153 0.07 -9.20 15.31
N TYR A 154 0.02 -9.04 13.97
CA TYR A 154 -0.74 -7.99 13.29
C TYR A 154 -1.68 -8.59 12.22
N PRO A 155 -2.62 -9.45 12.61
CA PRO A 155 -3.41 -10.25 11.67
C PRO A 155 -4.20 -9.40 10.69
N LEU A 156 -4.82 -8.31 11.12
CA LEU A 156 -5.66 -7.45 10.28
C LEU A 156 -4.88 -6.88 9.09
N MET A 157 -3.62 -6.47 9.29
CA MET A 157 -2.76 -5.94 8.22
C MET A 157 -2.62 -6.96 7.09
N PHE A 158 -2.39 -8.24 7.42
CA PHE A 158 -2.21 -9.29 6.43
C PHE A 158 -3.54 -9.83 5.87
N GLU A 159 -4.63 -9.72 6.59
CA GLU A 159 -5.99 -9.98 6.08
C GLU A 159 -6.41 -8.96 5.01
N LYS A 160 -6.00 -7.71 5.15
CA LYS A 160 -6.26 -6.63 4.18
C LYS A 160 -5.30 -6.63 2.99
N ALA A 161 -4.17 -7.36 3.07
CA ALA A 161 -3.17 -7.39 2.00
C ALA A 161 -3.68 -8.12 0.74
N ASP A 162 -3.48 -7.54 -0.44
CA ASP A 162 -3.70 -8.17 -1.74
C ASP A 162 -2.41 -8.72 -2.34
N ALA A 163 -1.26 -8.24 -1.85
CA ALA A 163 0.06 -8.81 -2.08
C ALA A 163 0.98 -8.51 -0.89
N VAL A 164 1.98 -9.36 -0.67
CA VAL A 164 2.99 -9.14 0.36
C VAL A 164 4.38 -9.17 -0.25
N LEU A 165 5.19 -8.15 0.00
CA LEU A 165 6.62 -8.15 -0.30
C LEU A 165 7.39 -8.50 0.98
N ILE A 166 8.24 -9.53 0.93
CA ILE A 166 9.20 -9.83 1.99
C ILE A 166 10.52 -9.19 1.58
N ASN A 167 10.80 -8.01 2.15
CA ASN A 167 11.96 -7.21 1.78
C ASN A 167 13.20 -7.55 2.64
N LYS A 168 14.37 -7.14 2.16
CA LYS A 168 15.69 -7.34 2.76
C LYS A 168 16.07 -8.81 2.84
N ILE A 169 15.72 -9.62 1.81
CA ILE A 169 16.12 -11.04 1.75
C ILE A 169 17.64 -11.21 1.66
N ASP A 170 18.36 -10.18 1.21
CA ASP A 170 19.81 -10.10 1.23
C ASP A 170 20.41 -10.15 2.65
N ALA A 171 19.62 -9.86 3.67
CA ALA A 171 20.04 -9.90 5.09
C ALA A 171 19.60 -11.20 5.82
N MET A 172 19.00 -12.18 5.14
CA MET A 172 18.40 -13.36 5.79
C MET A 172 19.40 -14.14 6.65
N GLU A 173 20.65 -14.25 6.23
CA GLU A 173 21.68 -14.97 7.00
C GLU A 173 22.03 -14.31 8.33
N CYS A 174 21.68 -13.02 8.51
CA CYS A 174 21.94 -12.25 9.73
C CYS A 174 20.82 -12.37 10.78
N PHE A 175 19.70 -13.00 10.45
CA PHE A 175 18.50 -13.04 11.31
C PHE A 175 17.95 -14.46 11.39
N ASP A 176 17.31 -14.77 12.53
CA ASP A 176 16.49 -15.96 12.66
C ASP A 176 15.16 -15.73 11.95
N PHE A 177 15.13 -16.02 10.65
CA PHE A 177 14.01 -15.76 9.77
C PHE A 177 13.83 -16.90 8.75
N SER A 178 12.61 -17.41 8.65
CA SER A 178 12.25 -18.46 7.69
C SER A 178 11.24 -17.96 6.66
N LEU A 179 11.60 -17.96 5.39
CA LEU A 179 10.67 -17.63 4.29
C LEU A 179 9.45 -18.57 4.24
N ASP A 180 9.65 -19.84 4.53
CA ASP A 180 8.54 -20.81 4.54
C ASP A 180 7.61 -20.56 5.72
N GLN A 181 8.17 -20.24 6.89
CA GLN A 181 7.37 -19.94 8.07
C GLN A 181 6.56 -18.65 7.90
N VAL A 182 7.17 -17.56 7.41
CA VAL A 182 6.44 -16.31 7.19
C VAL A 182 5.33 -16.46 6.14
N LYS A 183 5.58 -17.21 5.06
CA LYS A 183 4.55 -17.52 4.06
C LYS A 183 3.40 -18.32 4.67
N ALA A 184 3.71 -19.35 5.47
CA ALA A 184 2.69 -20.11 6.18
C ALA A 184 1.86 -19.21 7.10
N ASN A 185 2.50 -18.33 7.88
CA ASN A 185 1.84 -17.39 8.78
C ASN A 185 0.96 -16.38 8.03
N ILE A 186 1.40 -15.90 6.87
CA ILE A 186 0.60 -15.01 5.99
C ILE A 186 -0.61 -15.78 5.45
N HIS A 187 -0.42 -16.99 4.94
CA HIS A 187 -1.50 -17.79 4.35
C HIS A 187 -2.53 -18.27 5.40
N LEU A 188 -2.19 -18.31 6.68
CA LEU A 188 -3.17 -18.48 7.76
C LEU A 188 -4.15 -17.29 7.83
N ARG A 189 -3.76 -16.10 7.41
CA ARG A 189 -4.60 -14.89 7.41
C ARG A 189 -5.34 -14.70 6.09
N LYS A 190 -4.63 -14.89 4.97
CA LYS A 190 -5.21 -14.76 3.63
C LYS A 190 -4.62 -15.87 2.71
N PRO A 191 -5.31 -17.00 2.56
CA PRO A 191 -4.76 -18.21 1.94
C PRO A 191 -4.23 -18.04 0.50
N SER A 192 -4.80 -17.12 -0.28
CA SER A 192 -4.47 -16.93 -1.70
C SER A 192 -3.61 -15.70 -1.99
N VAL A 193 -3.15 -14.98 -0.97
CA VAL A 193 -2.35 -13.76 -1.18
C VAL A 193 -0.99 -14.12 -1.77
N PRO A 194 -0.57 -13.49 -2.88
CA PRO A 194 0.77 -13.71 -3.43
C PRO A 194 1.84 -13.08 -2.53
N VAL A 195 2.95 -13.80 -2.36
CA VAL A 195 4.09 -13.37 -1.54
C VAL A 195 5.34 -13.33 -2.41
N PHE A 196 6.00 -12.17 -2.44
CA PHE A 196 7.18 -11.91 -3.26
C PHE A 196 8.38 -11.62 -2.37
N PRO A 197 9.36 -12.53 -2.27
CA PRO A 197 10.65 -12.23 -1.65
C PRO A 197 11.43 -11.24 -2.53
N VAL A 198 11.91 -10.14 -1.92
CA VAL A 198 12.61 -9.06 -2.62
C VAL A 198 13.78 -8.52 -1.81
N SER A 199 14.76 -7.94 -2.49
CA SER A 199 15.78 -7.08 -1.90
C SER A 199 15.77 -5.71 -2.59
N ALA A 200 15.33 -4.69 -1.90
CA ALA A 200 15.37 -3.32 -2.43
C ALA A 200 16.82 -2.80 -2.57
N ALA A 201 17.75 -3.29 -1.76
CA ALA A 201 19.17 -2.94 -1.83
C ALA A 201 19.85 -3.55 -3.05
N ALA A 202 19.60 -4.86 -3.34
CA ALA A 202 20.17 -5.56 -4.49
C ALA A 202 19.32 -5.40 -5.77
N GLY A 203 18.08 -4.96 -5.67
CA GLY A 203 17.13 -4.88 -6.77
C GLY A 203 16.53 -6.23 -7.18
N GLU A 204 16.63 -7.25 -6.34
CA GLU A 204 16.20 -8.62 -6.64
C GLU A 204 14.70 -8.84 -6.37
N GLY A 205 14.06 -9.72 -7.13
CA GLY A 205 12.71 -10.22 -6.94
C GLY A 205 11.59 -9.29 -7.43
N PHE A 206 11.89 -8.04 -7.78
CA PHE A 206 10.88 -7.05 -8.18
C PHE A 206 10.26 -7.33 -9.56
N GLU A 207 10.94 -8.06 -10.44
CA GLU A 207 10.42 -8.42 -11.77
C GLU A 207 9.12 -9.22 -11.67
N ALA A 208 9.08 -10.19 -10.75
CA ALA A 208 7.91 -11.02 -10.51
C ALA A 208 6.72 -10.19 -9.99
N PHE A 209 6.97 -9.31 -9.03
CA PHE A 209 5.95 -8.40 -8.49
C PHE A 209 5.44 -7.42 -9.57
N CYS A 210 6.35 -6.76 -10.31
CA CYS A 210 5.98 -5.79 -11.35
C CYS A 210 5.21 -6.44 -12.50
N SER A 211 5.56 -7.68 -12.87
CA SER A 211 4.81 -8.46 -13.87
C SER A 211 3.40 -8.78 -13.38
N TRP A 212 3.27 -9.23 -12.13
CA TRP A 212 1.98 -9.52 -11.52
C TRP A 212 1.12 -8.24 -11.41
N LEU A 213 1.68 -7.11 -10.92
CA LEU A 213 0.98 -5.83 -10.82
C LEU A 213 0.53 -5.32 -12.18
N SER A 214 1.38 -5.43 -13.21
CA SER A 214 0.99 -5.09 -14.59
C SER A 214 -0.21 -5.89 -15.06
N GLY A 215 -0.29 -7.17 -14.69
CA GLY A 215 -1.44 -8.03 -14.98
C GLY A 215 -2.72 -7.57 -14.26
N GLN A 216 -2.63 -7.08 -13.02
CA GLN A 216 -3.79 -6.53 -12.30
C GLN A 216 -4.31 -5.25 -12.99
N ILE A 217 -3.41 -4.33 -13.34
CA ILE A 217 -3.76 -3.10 -14.07
C ILE A 217 -4.46 -3.42 -15.40
N GLN A 218 -3.97 -4.40 -16.15
CA GLN A 218 -4.58 -4.80 -17.42
C GLN A 218 -5.98 -5.39 -17.24
N LYS A 219 -6.19 -6.24 -16.24
CA LYS A 219 -7.50 -6.82 -15.93
C LYS A 219 -8.54 -5.74 -15.61
N GLN A 220 -8.17 -4.70 -14.85
CA GLN A 220 -9.08 -3.58 -14.56
C GLN A 220 -9.45 -2.84 -15.85
N LYS A 221 -8.46 -2.52 -16.71
CA LYS A 221 -8.70 -1.83 -17.99
C LYS A 221 -9.60 -2.63 -18.94
N GLU A 222 -9.48 -3.94 -18.95
CA GLU A 222 -10.34 -4.83 -19.75
C GLU A 222 -11.77 -4.90 -19.20
N GLY A 223 -11.92 -5.00 -17.87
CA GLY A 223 -13.23 -5.00 -17.21
C GLY A 223 -14.02 -3.70 -17.45
N THR A 224 -13.33 -2.55 -17.43
CA THR A 224 -13.95 -1.24 -17.68
C THR A 224 -14.40 -1.04 -19.15
N ARG A 225 -13.78 -1.74 -20.11
CA ARG A 225 -14.18 -1.65 -21.54
C ARG A 225 -15.41 -2.50 -21.90
N GLN A 226 -15.80 -3.42 -21.02
CA GLN A 226 -16.93 -4.37 -21.25
C GLN A 226 -18.21 -3.94 -20.51
N SER A 227 -18.15 -2.99 -19.62
CA SER A 227 -19.27 -2.37 -18.91
C SER A 227 -19.70 -1.05 -19.54
#